data_3db25fc8e271ae45ae28f2f4348cce56
#
_entry.id   3db25fc8e271ae45ae28f2f4348cce56
#
_cell.length_a   1.000
_cell.length_b   1.000
_cell.length_c   1.000
_cell.angle_alpha   90.00
_cell.angle_beta   90.00
_cell.angle_gamma   90.00
#
_symmetry.space_group_name_H-M   'P 1'
#
loop_
_entity.id
_entity.type
_entity.pdbx_description
1 polymer ?
#
loop_
_entity_poly.entity_id
_entity_poly.type
_entity_poly.pdbx_seq_one_letter_code
_entity_poly.pdbx_strand_id
1 'polypeptide(L)'
;MPANHGAWLTAPGAPLDIKPVTVLDPDLHQILIKTHAVAVNPVDWGMQMMGPERFPFIKCPCVLGHDVAGKVVAVVSAVTRFTVGDRVLGLAAGLKLNSQGQLGAFQEYTLLTDNMSSPIPDGISYEEASIVPLGLSTSACGMFEKDYLALPRPSVNPTPLGKTLLVWSGASSVGSNAVQLRVAAGCDVITTCSPKNYALVKKLRASQVFDYNS
;
A
#
# COMPACT_ATOMS: atom_id res chain seq x y z
N MET A 1 27.30 -1.17 7.57
CA MET A 1 25.87 -0.85 7.42
C MET A 1 25.29 -0.56 8.78
N PRO A 2 24.22 0.26 8.87
CA PRO A 2 23.57 0.53 10.16
C PRO A 2 22.98 -0.76 10.74
N ALA A 3 22.77 -0.81 12.06
CA ALA A 3 22.00 -1.87 12.67
C ALA A 3 20.54 -1.79 12.15
N ASN A 4 19.93 -2.94 11.86
CA ASN A 4 18.56 -3.04 11.41
C ASN A 4 17.84 -4.08 12.26
N HIS A 5 16.66 -3.75 12.77
CA HIS A 5 15.79 -4.67 13.49
C HIS A 5 14.43 -4.73 12.79
N GLY A 6 13.80 -5.87 12.84
CA GLY A 6 12.49 -6.10 12.26
C GLY A 6 11.61 -6.99 13.13
N ALA A 7 10.33 -6.91 12.89
CA ALA A 7 9.31 -7.72 13.57
C ALA A 7 9.13 -9.05 12.80
N TRP A 8 9.73 -10.10 13.32
CA TRP A 8 9.75 -11.43 12.70
C TRP A 8 8.53 -12.26 13.10
N LEU A 9 7.87 -12.82 12.12
CA LEU A 9 6.95 -13.94 12.29
C LEU A 9 7.75 -15.25 12.22
N THR A 10 7.88 -15.95 13.33
CA THR A 10 8.67 -17.19 13.41
C THR A 10 7.87 -18.44 13.02
N ALA A 11 6.57 -18.43 13.26
CA ALA A 11 5.63 -19.47 12.85
C ALA A 11 4.21 -18.87 12.74
N PRO A 12 3.30 -19.47 11.96
CA PRO A 12 1.90 -19.03 11.90
C PRO A 12 1.25 -18.94 13.29
N GLY A 13 0.55 -17.86 13.56
CA GLY A 13 -0.11 -17.59 14.85
C GLY A 13 0.83 -17.14 15.98
N ALA A 14 2.15 -17.14 15.76
CA ALA A 14 3.11 -16.70 16.78
C ALA A 14 3.07 -15.17 16.96
N PRO A 15 3.40 -14.65 18.17
CA PRO A 15 3.72 -13.26 18.35
C PRO A 15 4.91 -12.83 17.47
N LEU A 16 4.96 -11.57 17.10
CA LEU A 16 6.12 -11.01 16.38
C LEU A 16 7.28 -10.79 17.35
N ASP A 17 8.46 -11.25 16.95
CA ASP A 17 9.71 -11.09 17.70
C ASP A 17 10.58 -9.99 17.07
N ILE A 18 11.06 -9.04 17.87
CA ILE A 18 12.01 -8.03 17.39
C ILE A 18 13.42 -8.62 17.38
N LYS A 19 13.96 -8.80 16.20
CA LYS A 19 15.29 -9.41 15.99
C LYS A 19 16.09 -8.65 14.93
N PRO A 20 17.43 -8.81 14.92
CA PRO A 20 18.25 -8.27 13.84
C PRO A 20 17.81 -8.77 12.47
N VAL A 21 17.85 -7.88 11.48
CA VAL A 21 17.62 -8.16 10.05
C VAL A 21 18.84 -7.70 9.28
N THR A 22 19.31 -8.49 8.33
CA THR A 22 20.40 -8.05 7.45
C THR A 22 19.91 -6.94 6.54
N VAL A 23 20.60 -5.80 6.53
CA VAL A 23 20.36 -4.77 5.52
C VAL A 23 20.90 -5.29 4.19
N LEU A 24 20.03 -5.39 3.21
CA LEU A 24 20.39 -5.80 1.85
C LEU A 24 20.67 -4.55 1.01
N ASP A 25 21.69 -4.64 0.16
CA ASP A 25 21.92 -3.61 -0.85
C ASP A 25 20.79 -3.63 -1.89
N PRO A 26 20.36 -2.45 -2.38
CA PRO A 26 19.33 -2.38 -3.40
C PRO A 26 19.83 -3.02 -4.71
N ASP A 27 18.99 -3.85 -5.33
CA ASP A 27 19.18 -4.42 -6.67
C ASP A 27 18.63 -3.46 -7.74
N LEU A 28 18.73 -3.84 -9.02
CA LEU A 28 18.15 -3.07 -10.12
C LEU A 28 16.69 -2.69 -9.82
N HIS A 29 16.35 -1.43 -10.03
CA HIS A 29 15.01 -0.87 -9.76
C HIS A 29 14.57 -0.91 -8.28
N GLN A 30 15.52 -0.97 -7.35
CA GLN A 30 15.24 -0.90 -5.92
C GLN A 30 15.87 0.34 -5.29
N ILE A 31 15.23 0.81 -4.23
CA ILE A 31 15.71 1.84 -3.31
C ILE A 31 15.72 1.28 -1.90
N LEU A 32 16.71 1.67 -1.11
CA LEU A 32 16.73 1.40 0.31
C LEU A 32 16.24 2.64 1.05
N ILE A 33 15.27 2.47 1.92
CA ILE A 33 14.77 3.56 2.76
C ILE A 33 15.03 3.29 4.24
N LYS A 34 15.27 4.36 5.01
CA LYS A 34 15.11 4.36 6.46
C LYS A 34 13.64 4.54 6.75
N THR A 35 13.02 3.56 7.35
CA THR A 35 11.59 3.57 7.72
C THR A 35 11.33 4.63 8.80
N HIS A 36 10.30 5.43 8.62
CA HIS A 36 9.81 6.41 9.59
C HIS A 36 8.42 6.05 10.10
N ALA A 37 7.57 5.52 9.25
CA ALA A 37 6.23 5.06 9.59
C ALA A 37 5.83 3.82 8.77
N VAL A 38 5.03 2.95 9.37
CA VAL A 38 4.39 1.81 8.73
C VAL A 38 2.91 1.80 9.04
N ALA A 39 2.08 1.27 8.15
CA ALA A 39 0.68 1.03 8.46
C ALA A 39 0.40 -0.47 8.51
N VAL A 40 -0.42 -0.88 9.48
CA VAL A 40 -0.86 -2.27 9.63
C VAL A 40 -2.17 -2.47 8.88
N ASN A 41 -2.19 -3.46 8.02
CA ASN A 41 -3.34 -3.81 7.21
C ASN A 41 -3.96 -5.14 7.64
N PRO A 42 -5.24 -5.40 7.33
CA PRO A 42 -5.88 -6.69 7.59
C PRO A 42 -5.12 -7.88 7.00
N VAL A 43 -4.45 -7.69 5.86
CA VAL A 43 -3.63 -8.74 5.23
C VAL A 43 -2.41 -9.11 6.07
N ASP A 44 -1.76 -8.15 6.75
CA ASP A 44 -0.61 -8.41 7.61
C ASP A 44 -1.01 -9.30 8.79
N TRP A 45 -2.13 -8.97 9.43
CA TRP A 45 -2.72 -9.80 10.49
C TRP A 45 -3.16 -11.17 9.95
N GLY A 46 -3.81 -11.20 8.78
CA GLY A 46 -4.21 -12.45 8.14
C GLY A 46 -3.02 -13.37 7.84
N MET A 47 -1.92 -12.81 7.36
CA MET A 47 -0.68 -13.54 7.13
C MET A 47 -0.07 -14.08 8.43
N GLN A 48 -0.09 -13.29 9.50
CA GLN A 48 0.39 -13.72 10.81
C GLN A 48 -0.40 -14.92 11.32
N MET A 49 -1.74 -14.85 11.27
CA MET A 49 -2.61 -15.87 11.86
C MET A 49 -2.71 -17.15 11.01
N MET A 50 -2.85 -17.00 9.70
CA MET A 50 -3.17 -18.11 8.80
C MET A 50 -1.93 -18.66 8.06
N GLY A 51 -0.85 -17.90 7.98
CA GLY A 51 0.42 -18.32 7.38
C GLY A 51 0.30 -18.94 5.98
N PRO A 52 1.12 -19.98 5.68
CA PRO A 52 1.16 -20.62 4.36
C PRO A 52 -0.14 -21.31 3.93
N GLU A 53 -0.99 -21.68 4.85
CA GLU A 53 -2.28 -22.32 4.52
C GLU A 53 -3.15 -21.42 3.64
N ARG A 54 -3.22 -20.13 3.98
CA ARG A 54 -4.01 -19.15 3.22
C ARG A 54 -3.14 -18.34 2.24
N PHE A 55 -1.86 -18.18 2.56
CA PHE A 55 -0.87 -17.39 1.81
C PHE A 55 0.34 -18.26 1.45
N PRO A 56 0.25 -19.12 0.41
CA PRO A 56 1.28 -20.13 0.11
C PRO A 56 2.68 -19.58 -0.18
N PHE A 57 2.78 -18.26 -0.48
CA PHE A 57 4.06 -17.59 -0.71
C PHE A 57 4.80 -17.22 0.58
N ILE A 58 4.15 -17.28 1.75
CA ILE A 58 4.80 -17.00 3.04
C ILE A 58 5.63 -18.20 3.46
N LYS A 59 6.88 -17.92 3.82
CA LYS A 59 7.79 -18.88 4.40
C LYS A 59 8.35 -18.30 5.70
N CYS A 60 7.97 -18.91 6.83
CA CYS A 60 8.53 -18.52 8.13
C CYS A 60 9.94 -19.10 8.31
N PRO A 61 10.86 -18.38 8.98
CA PRO A 61 10.65 -17.05 9.56
C PRO A 61 10.66 -15.93 8.51
N CYS A 62 9.81 -14.90 8.70
CA CYS A 62 9.75 -13.75 7.80
C CYS A 62 9.39 -12.45 8.52
N VAL A 63 9.81 -11.32 7.96
CA VAL A 63 9.36 -9.97 8.37
C VAL A 63 8.11 -9.63 7.57
N LEU A 64 7.03 -9.29 8.25
CA LEU A 64 5.77 -8.89 7.64
C LEU A 64 5.75 -7.39 7.30
N GLY A 65 4.61 -6.91 6.82
CA GLY A 65 4.33 -5.50 6.53
C GLY A 65 4.40 -5.17 5.05
N HIS A 66 3.46 -4.34 4.63
CA HIS A 66 3.34 -3.89 3.25
C HIS A 66 3.50 -2.39 3.12
N ASP A 67 2.84 -1.63 3.96
CA ASP A 67 2.77 -0.17 3.88
C ASP A 67 3.88 0.50 4.65
N VAL A 68 4.62 1.37 3.98
CA VAL A 68 5.75 2.08 4.58
C VAL A 68 5.92 3.48 4.01
N ALA A 69 6.41 4.38 4.85
CA ALA A 69 6.93 5.68 4.47
C ALA A 69 8.27 5.93 5.15
N GLY A 70 9.19 6.54 4.44
CA GLY A 70 10.54 6.75 4.94
C GLY A 70 11.39 7.66 4.06
N LYS A 71 12.66 7.71 4.39
CA LYS A 71 13.66 8.53 3.69
C LYS A 71 14.62 7.63 2.91
N VAL A 72 14.84 7.94 1.64
CA VAL A 72 15.79 7.20 0.79
C VAL A 72 17.21 7.38 1.35
N VAL A 73 17.91 6.26 1.55
CA VAL A 73 19.30 6.22 2.05
C VAL A 73 20.27 5.60 1.07
N ALA A 74 19.79 4.77 0.14
CA ALA A 74 20.60 4.27 -0.97
C ALA A 74 19.76 4.05 -2.23
N VAL A 75 20.36 4.29 -3.38
CA VAL A 75 19.80 4.04 -4.71
C VAL A 75 20.87 3.45 -5.59
N VAL A 76 20.48 2.66 -6.59
CA VAL A 76 21.39 2.21 -7.67
C VAL A 76 21.26 3.11 -8.90
N SER A 77 22.27 3.10 -9.77
CA SER A 77 22.33 3.98 -10.95
C SER A 77 21.17 3.79 -11.94
N ALA A 78 20.51 2.66 -11.95
CA ALA A 78 19.34 2.40 -12.78
C ALA A 78 18.06 3.13 -12.31
N VAL A 79 18.01 3.55 -11.04
CA VAL A 79 16.90 4.32 -10.49
C VAL A 79 17.10 5.80 -10.77
N THR A 80 16.27 6.37 -11.63
CA THR A 80 16.33 7.79 -12.03
C THR A 80 15.25 8.66 -11.38
N ARG A 81 14.25 8.03 -10.74
CA ARG A 81 13.09 8.74 -10.16
C ARG A 81 13.34 9.25 -8.75
N PHE A 82 14.35 8.74 -8.06
CA PHE A 82 14.62 9.03 -6.65
C PHE A 82 16.10 9.30 -6.43
N THR A 83 16.39 10.11 -5.42
CA THR A 83 17.73 10.42 -4.93
C THR A 83 17.81 10.19 -3.41
N VAL A 84 19.05 10.01 -2.90
CA VAL A 84 19.27 9.93 -1.45
C VAL A 84 18.79 11.21 -0.79
N GLY A 85 17.97 11.05 0.24
CA GLY A 85 17.36 12.16 0.97
C GLY A 85 15.88 12.37 0.67
N ASP A 86 15.36 11.82 -0.43
CA ASP A 86 13.94 11.94 -0.79
C ASP A 86 13.04 11.29 0.26
N ARG A 87 11.90 11.93 0.49
CA ARG A 87 10.81 11.38 1.30
C ARG A 87 9.89 10.58 0.39
N VAL A 88 9.70 9.29 0.73
CA VAL A 88 8.91 8.38 -0.12
C VAL A 88 7.93 7.55 0.69
N LEU A 89 6.81 7.22 0.08
CA LEU A 89 5.91 6.14 0.48
C LEU A 89 6.03 4.99 -0.51
N GLY A 90 5.75 3.77 -0.08
CA GLY A 90 5.80 2.62 -0.97
C GLY A 90 5.12 1.37 -0.44
N LEU A 91 4.84 0.46 -1.36
CA LEU A 91 4.33 -0.88 -1.06
C LEU A 91 5.50 -1.87 -1.05
N ALA A 92 5.81 -2.41 0.13
CA ALA A 92 6.80 -3.47 0.29
C ALA A 92 6.21 -4.81 -0.15
N ALA A 93 6.22 -5.08 -1.46
CA ALA A 93 5.71 -6.33 -2.04
C ALA A 93 6.70 -7.51 -1.94
N GLY A 94 7.79 -7.35 -1.20
CA GLY A 94 8.94 -8.24 -1.19
C GLY A 94 8.67 -9.67 -0.74
N LEU A 95 7.63 -9.91 0.07
CA LEU A 95 7.24 -11.27 0.47
C LEU A 95 6.84 -12.17 -0.71
N LYS A 96 6.33 -11.59 -1.79
CA LYS A 96 6.03 -12.32 -3.03
C LYS A 96 7.23 -12.47 -3.96
N LEU A 97 8.18 -11.54 -3.87
CA LEU A 97 9.30 -11.45 -4.82
C LEU A 97 10.56 -12.17 -4.36
N ASN A 98 10.68 -12.45 -3.06
CA ASN A 98 11.91 -13.04 -2.51
C ASN A 98 11.62 -14.07 -1.42
N SER A 99 12.23 -15.24 -1.61
CA SER A 99 12.14 -16.36 -0.67
C SER A 99 12.91 -16.16 0.65
N GLN A 100 13.66 -15.07 0.82
CA GLN A 100 14.49 -14.83 2.01
C GLN A 100 13.73 -14.28 3.22
N GLY A 101 12.45 -13.93 3.08
CA GLY A 101 11.61 -13.51 4.20
C GLY A 101 11.96 -12.16 4.83
N GLN A 102 12.92 -11.41 4.30
CA GLN A 102 13.46 -10.18 4.92
C GLN A 102 12.96 -8.88 4.28
N LEU A 103 11.99 -8.94 3.36
CA LEU A 103 11.59 -7.80 2.55
C LEU A 103 10.26 -7.15 2.95
N GLY A 104 9.71 -7.53 4.09
CA GLY A 104 8.52 -6.85 4.64
C GLY A 104 8.84 -5.47 5.22
N ALA A 105 7.82 -4.64 5.37
CA ALA A 105 7.97 -3.25 5.81
C ALA A 105 8.22 -3.08 7.32
N PHE A 106 7.93 -4.09 8.15
CA PHE A 106 8.04 -3.95 9.60
C PHE A 106 9.50 -4.08 10.09
N GLN A 107 10.37 -3.19 9.58
CA GLN A 107 11.78 -3.10 9.93
C GLN A 107 12.30 -1.67 9.75
N GLU A 108 13.47 -1.36 10.34
CA GLU A 108 14.04 -0.01 10.35
C GLU A 108 14.58 0.42 8.98
N TYR A 109 15.00 -0.53 8.13
CA TYR A 109 15.45 -0.27 6.76
C TYR A 109 14.75 -1.22 5.80
N THR A 110 14.02 -0.66 4.85
CA THR A 110 13.15 -1.44 3.93
C THR A 110 13.59 -1.23 2.48
N LEU A 111 13.68 -2.31 1.73
CA LEU A 111 13.84 -2.26 0.27
C LEU A 111 12.47 -2.08 -0.39
N LEU A 112 12.39 -1.12 -1.31
CA LEU A 112 11.22 -0.88 -2.15
C LEU A 112 11.64 -0.92 -3.62
N THR A 113 10.71 -1.32 -4.49
CA THR A 113 10.91 -1.14 -5.93
C THR A 113 10.51 0.29 -6.32
N ASP A 114 11.23 0.89 -7.26
CA ASP A 114 11.01 2.26 -7.70
C ASP A 114 9.62 2.50 -8.28
N ASN A 115 9.07 1.50 -8.99
CA ASN A 115 7.73 1.54 -9.59
C ASN A 115 6.57 1.37 -8.59
N MET A 116 6.85 0.85 -7.39
CA MET A 116 5.88 0.73 -6.28
C MET A 116 6.08 1.80 -5.22
N SER A 117 6.84 2.84 -5.54
CA SER A 117 7.16 3.95 -4.66
C SER A 117 6.73 5.29 -5.26
N SER A 118 6.42 6.26 -4.41
CA SER A 118 6.05 7.61 -4.80
C SER A 118 6.68 8.64 -3.85
N PRO A 119 7.07 9.82 -4.35
CA PRO A 119 7.50 10.89 -3.45
C PRO A 119 6.34 11.35 -2.56
N ILE A 120 6.65 11.72 -1.32
CA ILE A 120 5.70 12.31 -0.39
C ILE A 120 5.70 13.83 -0.61
N PRO A 121 4.54 14.45 -0.94
CA PRO A 121 4.44 15.89 -1.08
C PRO A 121 4.81 16.63 0.22
N ASP A 122 5.26 17.88 0.06
CA ASP A 122 5.47 18.76 1.21
C ASP A 122 4.17 18.96 2.00
N GLY A 123 4.28 18.99 3.32
CA GLY A 123 3.14 19.15 4.22
C GLY A 123 2.40 17.85 4.59
N ILE A 124 2.74 16.71 3.97
CA ILE A 124 2.21 15.38 4.37
C ILE A 124 3.24 14.71 5.28
N SER A 125 2.82 14.22 6.43
CA SER A 125 3.71 13.47 7.35
C SER A 125 4.01 12.05 6.83
N TYR A 126 5.00 11.37 7.44
CA TYR A 126 5.26 9.97 7.08
C TYR A 126 4.11 9.07 7.53
N GLU A 127 3.49 9.36 8.65
CA GLU A 127 2.33 8.63 9.18
C GLU A 127 1.14 8.72 8.24
N GLU A 128 0.83 9.93 7.75
CA GLU A 128 -0.25 10.15 6.78
C GLU A 128 0.06 9.50 5.43
N ALA A 129 1.31 9.49 5.01
CA ALA A 129 1.73 8.88 3.75
C ALA A 129 1.69 7.35 3.82
N SER A 130 2.07 6.75 4.96
CA SER A 130 2.20 5.31 5.10
C SER A 130 0.87 4.55 4.95
N ILE A 131 -0.29 5.16 5.18
CA ILE A 131 -1.59 4.49 5.10
C ILE A 131 -2.14 4.32 3.67
N VAL A 132 -1.42 4.86 2.67
CA VAL A 132 -1.92 4.95 1.28
C VAL A 132 -1.60 3.71 0.43
N PRO A 133 -0.38 3.13 0.43
CA PRO A 133 0.10 2.27 -0.65
C PRO A 133 -0.75 1.03 -0.92
N LEU A 134 -1.07 0.23 0.10
CA LEU A 134 -1.82 -1.02 -0.09
C LEU A 134 -3.26 -0.78 -0.53
N GLY A 135 -3.96 0.15 0.13
CA GLY A 135 -5.34 0.48 -0.21
C GLY A 135 -5.46 1.02 -1.63
N LEU A 136 -4.54 1.90 -2.03
CA LEU A 136 -4.46 2.45 -3.38
C LEU A 136 -4.14 1.37 -4.43
N SER A 137 -3.12 0.55 -4.19
CA SER A 137 -2.69 -0.51 -5.12
C SER A 137 -3.79 -1.55 -5.32
N THR A 138 -4.46 -1.96 -4.23
CA THR A 138 -5.59 -2.90 -4.30
C THR A 138 -6.72 -2.35 -5.17
N SER A 139 -7.10 -1.08 -4.96
CA SER A 139 -8.13 -0.42 -5.76
C SER A 139 -7.71 -0.28 -7.21
N ALA A 140 -6.47 0.12 -7.47
CA ALA A 140 -5.94 0.32 -8.82
C ALA A 140 -5.88 -1.00 -9.59
N CYS A 141 -5.40 -2.08 -8.98
CA CYS A 141 -5.38 -3.41 -9.59
C CYS A 141 -6.79 -3.86 -10.01
N GLY A 142 -7.75 -3.81 -9.09
CA GLY A 142 -9.12 -4.23 -9.39
C GLY A 142 -9.79 -3.41 -10.49
N MET A 143 -9.45 -2.15 -10.61
CA MET A 143 -10.08 -1.25 -11.58
C MET A 143 -9.39 -1.19 -12.92
N PHE A 144 -8.05 -1.23 -12.98
CA PHE A 144 -7.31 -0.86 -14.19
C PHE A 144 -6.58 -2.01 -14.86
N GLU A 145 -6.37 -3.13 -14.17
CA GLU A 145 -5.73 -4.30 -14.77
C GLU A 145 -6.69 -4.99 -15.74
N LYS A 146 -6.13 -5.47 -16.88
CA LYS A 146 -6.89 -6.04 -17.99
C LYS A 146 -7.69 -7.30 -17.63
N ASP A 147 -7.21 -8.04 -16.63
CA ASP A 147 -7.83 -9.29 -16.18
C ASP A 147 -8.95 -9.05 -15.14
N TYR A 148 -9.23 -7.77 -14.79
CA TYR A 148 -10.31 -7.33 -13.92
C TYR A 148 -11.27 -6.41 -14.67
N LEU A 149 -11.50 -5.18 -14.15
CA LEU A 149 -12.49 -4.28 -14.77
C LEU A 149 -11.95 -3.53 -16.00
N ALA A 150 -10.64 -3.46 -16.20
CA ALA A 150 -9.99 -2.81 -17.35
C ALA A 150 -10.51 -1.39 -17.65
N LEU A 151 -10.80 -0.61 -16.61
CA LEU A 151 -11.42 0.70 -16.74
C LEU A 151 -10.37 1.76 -17.16
N PRO A 152 -10.79 2.90 -17.74
CA PRO A 152 -9.89 4.01 -18.05
C PRO A 152 -9.16 4.49 -16.78
N ARG A 153 -7.87 4.84 -16.95
CA ARG A 153 -7.02 5.34 -15.85
C ARG A 153 -7.38 6.77 -15.46
N PRO A 154 -7.06 7.19 -14.21
CA PRO A 154 -7.24 8.56 -13.77
C PRO A 154 -6.46 9.57 -14.62
N SER A 155 -7.00 10.78 -14.70
CA SER A 155 -6.38 11.93 -15.36
C SER A 155 -6.54 13.18 -14.51
N VAL A 156 -5.62 14.14 -14.65
CA VAL A 156 -5.73 15.46 -13.99
C VAL A 156 -6.94 16.24 -14.53
N ASN A 157 -7.25 16.05 -15.82
CA ASN A 157 -8.42 16.64 -16.48
C ASN A 157 -9.28 15.52 -17.06
N PRO A 158 -10.09 14.84 -16.26
CA PRO A 158 -10.88 13.72 -16.70
C PRO A 158 -12.02 14.16 -17.63
N THR A 159 -12.15 13.47 -18.76
CA THR A 159 -13.35 13.63 -19.60
C THR A 159 -14.49 12.80 -18.99
N PRO A 160 -15.68 13.37 -18.80
CA PRO A 160 -16.82 12.63 -18.31
C PRO A 160 -17.15 11.43 -19.19
N LEU A 161 -17.24 10.25 -18.59
CA LEU A 161 -17.49 8.99 -19.31
C LEU A 161 -18.98 8.66 -19.45
N GLY A 162 -19.87 9.43 -18.79
CA GLY A 162 -21.30 9.13 -18.75
C GLY A 162 -21.64 7.80 -18.08
N LYS A 163 -20.72 7.27 -17.25
CA LYS A 163 -20.87 5.99 -16.55
C LYS A 163 -20.85 6.19 -15.05
N THR A 164 -21.67 5.42 -14.35
CA THR A 164 -21.72 5.37 -12.89
C THR A 164 -21.11 4.07 -12.40
N LEU A 165 -20.26 4.15 -11.37
CA LEU A 165 -19.70 2.99 -10.68
C LEU A 165 -20.27 2.92 -9.26
N LEU A 166 -20.71 1.72 -8.87
CA LEU A 166 -21.01 1.41 -7.48
C LEU A 166 -19.74 0.93 -6.78
N VAL A 167 -19.33 1.63 -5.72
CA VAL A 167 -18.25 1.21 -4.81
C VAL A 167 -18.89 0.73 -3.51
N TRP A 168 -18.84 -0.57 -3.24
CA TRP A 168 -19.30 -1.12 -1.98
C TRP A 168 -18.29 -0.79 -0.86
N SER A 169 -18.79 -0.31 0.30
CA SER A 169 -17.95 0.08 1.44
C SER A 169 -16.96 1.23 1.15
N GLY A 170 -17.45 2.35 0.58
CA GLY A 170 -16.63 3.50 0.20
C GLY A 170 -15.86 4.19 1.34
N ALA A 171 -16.19 3.91 2.61
CA ALA A 171 -15.46 4.44 3.77
C ALA A 171 -14.31 3.52 4.25
N SER A 172 -14.10 2.36 3.63
CA SER A 172 -12.93 1.51 3.89
C SER A 172 -11.67 2.08 3.23
N SER A 173 -10.48 1.64 3.65
CA SER A 173 -9.21 2.07 3.02
C SER A 173 -9.23 1.84 1.50
N VAL A 174 -9.56 0.63 1.05
CA VAL A 174 -9.67 0.31 -0.39
C VAL A 174 -10.80 1.10 -1.05
N GLY A 175 -12.00 1.13 -0.43
CA GLY A 175 -13.17 1.82 -0.99
C GLY A 175 -12.96 3.32 -1.16
N SER A 176 -12.35 3.99 -0.20
CA SER A 176 -12.06 5.43 -0.28
C SER A 176 -11.08 5.77 -1.41
N ASN A 177 -10.08 4.94 -1.63
CA ASN A 177 -9.19 5.04 -2.80
C ASN A 177 -9.96 4.78 -4.10
N ALA A 178 -10.83 3.76 -4.13
CA ALA A 178 -11.64 3.45 -5.30
C ALA A 178 -12.56 4.62 -5.70
N VAL A 179 -13.24 5.26 -4.75
CA VAL A 179 -14.08 6.45 -5.01
C VAL A 179 -13.24 7.54 -5.67
N GLN A 180 -12.09 7.90 -5.09
CA GLN A 180 -11.24 8.98 -5.61
C GLN A 180 -10.68 8.67 -7.00
N LEU A 181 -10.15 7.46 -7.20
CA LEU A 181 -9.59 7.04 -8.49
C LEU A 181 -10.66 7.06 -9.60
N ARG A 182 -11.89 6.64 -9.29
CA ARG A 182 -12.97 6.63 -10.31
C ARG A 182 -13.49 8.00 -10.65
N VAL A 183 -13.61 8.87 -9.66
CA VAL A 183 -13.93 10.28 -9.92
C VAL A 183 -12.84 10.93 -10.79
N ALA A 184 -11.58 10.68 -10.47
CA ALA A 184 -10.43 11.16 -11.26
C ALA A 184 -10.33 10.54 -12.66
N ALA A 185 -11.05 9.45 -12.93
CA ALA A 185 -11.15 8.86 -14.26
C ALA A 185 -12.42 9.27 -15.03
N GLY A 186 -13.19 10.25 -14.52
CA GLY A 186 -14.36 10.81 -15.20
C GLY A 186 -15.66 10.05 -15.02
N CYS A 187 -15.75 9.16 -14.03
CA CYS A 187 -17.00 8.48 -13.69
C CYS A 187 -17.76 9.20 -12.59
N ASP A 188 -19.07 9.04 -12.64
CA ASP A 188 -19.91 9.24 -11.47
C ASP A 188 -19.75 8.06 -10.50
N VAL A 189 -19.77 8.34 -9.19
CA VAL A 189 -19.56 7.28 -8.18
C VAL A 189 -20.66 7.32 -7.14
N ILE A 190 -21.35 6.19 -6.99
CA ILE A 190 -22.26 5.93 -5.88
C ILE A 190 -21.62 4.92 -4.94
N THR A 191 -21.90 5.03 -3.64
CA THR A 191 -21.25 4.15 -2.67
C THR A 191 -22.14 3.78 -1.50
N THR A 192 -21.77 2.72 -0.78
CA THR A 192 -22.40 2.35 0.49
C THR A 192 -21.44 2.61 1.64
N CYS A 193 -21.95 3.07 2.78
CA CYS A 193 -21.23 3.10 4.05
C CYS A 193 -22.20 3.31 5.23
N SER A 194 -21.71 3.17 6.46
CA SER A 194 -22.49 3.53 7.65
C SER A 194 -22.82 5.03 7.65
N PRO A 195 -23.98 5.44 8.18
CA PRO A 195 -24.41 6.86 8.21
C PRO A 195 -23.37 7.82 8.81
N LYS A 196 -22.63 7.40 9.83
CA LYS A 196 -21.55 8.20 10.44
C LYS A 196 -20.42 8.59 9.46
N ASN A 197 -20.28 7.87 8.35
CA ASN A 197 -19.25 8.10 7.34
C ASN A 197 -19.75 8.81 6.08
N TYR A 198 -21.01 9.23 6.03
CA TYR A 198 -21.58 9.90 4.85
C TYR A 198 -20.83 11.17 4.49
N ALA A 199 -20.48 12.00 5.49
CA ALA A 199 -19.72 13.21 5.25
C ALA A 199 -18.32 12.93 4.64
N LEU A 200 -17.66 11.88 5.09
CA LEU A 200 -16.37 11.45 4.55
C LEU A 200 -16.47 11.09 3.07
N VAL A 201 -17.35 10.16 2.71
CA VAL A 201 -17.43 9.68 1.31
C VAL A 201 -17.95 10.74 0.35
N LYS A 202 -18.79 11.66 0.82
CA LYS A 202 -19.19 12.86 0.04
C LYS A 202 -18.01 13.80 -0.18
N LYS A 203 -17.14 14.02 0.82
CA LYS A 203 -15.90 14.77 0.67
C LYS A 203 -14.98 14.14 -0.37
N LEU A 204 -14.98 12.80 -0.47
CA LEU A 204 -14.26 12.06 -1.52
C LEU A 204 -14.95 12.12 -2.89
N ARG A 205 -16.06 12.88 -3.01
CA ARG A 205 -16.82 13.16 -4.24
C ARG A 205 -17.71 12.00 -4.72
N ALA A 206 -18.15 11.11 -3.80
CA ALA A 206 -19.28 10.22 -4.12
C ALA A 206 -20.56 11.06 -4.32
N SER A 207 -21.26 10.86 -5.43
CA SER A 207 -22.48 11.59 -5.78
C SER A 207 -23.69 11.15 -4.94
N GLN A 208 -23.80 9.85 -4.68
CA GLN A 208 -24.83 9.28 -3.84
C GLN A 208 -24.25 8.30 -2.83
N VAL A 209 -24.86 8.22 -1.66
CA VAL A 209 -24.43 7.37 -0.56
C VAL A 209 -25.63 6.66 0.02
N PHE A 210 -25.51 5.35 0.22
CA PHE A 210 -26.54 4.48 0.77
C PHE A 210 -26.05 3.82 2.05
N ASP A 211 -26.96 3.57 2.99
CA ASP A 211 -26.68 2.72 4.14
C ASP A 211 -26.73 1.25 3.69
N TYR A 212 -25.68 0.49 3.97
CA TYR A 212 -25.64 -0.94 3.63
C TYR A 212 -26.50 -1.81 4.56
N ASN A 213 -27.10 -1.22 5.63
CA ASN A 213 -28.02 -1.88 6.53
C ASN A 213 -29.50 -1.65 6.19
N SER A 214 -29.81 -0.84 5.17
CA SER A 214 -31.18 -0.49 4.77
C SER A 214 -31.69 -1.34 3.62
#